data_36bfe4f44b8aff787717bc1db3470548
#
_entry.id   36bfe4f44b8aff787717bc1db3470548
#
_cell.length_a   1.000
_cell.length_b   1.000
_cell.length_c   1.000
_cell.angle_alpha   90.00
_cell.angle_beta   90.00
_cell.angle_gamma   90.00
#
_symmetry.space_group_name_H-M   'P 1'
#
loop_
_entity.id
_entity.type
_entity.pdbx_description
1 polymer ?
#
loop_
_entity_poly.entity_id
_entity_poly.type
_entity_poly.pdbx_seq_one_letter_code
_entity_poly.pdbx_strand_id
1 'polypeptide(L)'
;MSYTSYFYLLFFLGVLVALYYLMPLKKRWLVLLGGSYFFYWLASGKLIVFLLITTVSVYLGALAMEREQQAFDSVRKSLEKEERKARKAVMMRRKRHIVFAMVLINVGLLAFLKYYHFFSANINALGSHLEPGFQLPALKLLMPLGISFYTLSAVGYVIDVYRGQTAADHHFGRLALFLSLFTNITEGPISRYDQLAGQAFEGHRADYRQFTFGAQLILWGLFQKMVLADRAALLVSTVFGSPSDYSGGIVILAMFVYTLQIYADFAGCMDIVRGSGALFGIEIARNFNQPFFSKSIGEFWRRWHMTLGAWFKDYIFYPVTLSKTNMKLGRWAKKHLSVHLGQAMPTAFALFFVWLANGLWHGAAWKYVAYGMYYYVLTLFGLFGKPVIHCFYEKTGIRKESRPWQLLLIIRTFILVNIGMLLFRANSLRIFAEMFESMFRKTTGNWLELGLDRHDLAVLALGALLMLMVCIVRERGICIRERIASWPMVLRWTVYAGVFCAIVLLGSYGSGYGVVDPLYANF
;
A
#
# COMPACT_ATOMS: atom_id res chain seq x y z
N MET A 1 15.10 -9.39 7.70
CA MET A 1 16.09 -8.58 6.94
C MET A 1 15.36 -7.34 6.42
N SER A 2 15.79 -6.13 6.81
CA SER A 2 15.20 -4.86 6.37
C SER A 2 15.88 -4.39 5.07
N TYR A 3 15.14 -3.68 4.21
CA TYR A 3 15.67 -3.05 2.98
C TYR A 3 16.71 -1.95 3.23
N THR A 4 16.77 -1.41 4.44
CA THR A 4 17.74 -0.38 4.84
C THR A 4 18.97 -0.95 5.52
N SER A 5 19.01 -2.26 5.78
CA SER A 5 20.15 -2.88 6.43
C SER A 5 21.38 -2.95 5.52
N TYR A 6 22.56 -2.77 6.10
CA TYR A 6 23.83 -2.96 5.38
C TYR A 6 23.94 -4.34 4.74
N PHE A 7 23.38 -5.37 5.41
CA PHE A 7 23.36 -6.72 4.87
C PHE A 7 22.55 -6.80 3.58
N TYR A 8 21.37 -6.13 3.53
CA TYR A 8 20.57 -6.09 2.31
C TYR A 8 21.27 -5.33 1.18
N LEU A 9 21.75 -4.13 1.47
CA LEU A 9 22.27 -3.22 0.45
C LEU A 9 23.61 -3.69 -0.15
N LEU A 10 24.56 -4.11 0.71
CA LEU A 10 25.91 -4.41 0.28
C LEU A 10 26.09 -5.90 -0.05
N PHE A 11 25.59 -6.80 0.77
CA PHE A 11 25.82 -8.22 0.57
C PHE A 11 24.71 -8.85 -0.27
N PHE A 12 23.46 -8.81 0.20
CA PHE A 12 22.39 -9.50 -0.52
C PHE A 12 22.18 -8.95 -1.92
N LEU A 13 21.96 -7.65 -2.06
CA LEU A 13 21.67 -7.01 -3.34
C LEU A 13 22.89 -7.03 -4.26
N GLY A 14 24.10 -6.74 -3.74
CA GLY A 14 25.34 -6.76 -4.51
C GLY A 14 25.68 -8.15 -5.06
N VAL A 15 25.61 -9.19 -4.20
CA VAL A 15 25.81 -10.58 -4.62
C VAL A 15 24.75 -11.02 -5.60
N LEU A 16 23.48 -10.68 -5.36
CA LEU A 16 22.38 -11.07 -6.24
C LEU A 16 22.51 -10.45 -7.64
N VAL A 17 22.90 -9.17 -7.72
CA VAL A 17 23.18 -8.47 -8.99
C VAL A 17 24.35 -9.13 -9.73
N ALA A 18 25.45 -9.43 -9.04
CA ALA A 18 26.59 -10.10 -9.63
C ALA A 18 26.21 -11.48 -10.19
N LEU A 19 25.54 -12.31 -9.40
CA LEU A 19 25.07 -13.63 -9.85
C LEU A 19 24.08 -13.54 -11.02
N TYR A 20 23.18 -12.56 -10.99
CA TYR A 20 22.20 -12.35 -12.06
C TYR A 20 22.87 -12.06 -13.40
N TYR A 21 23.87 -11.18 -13.43
CA TYR A 21 24.54 -10.82 -14.69
C TYR A 21 25.59 -11.87 -15.13
N LEU A 22 26.12 -12.67 -14.23
CA LEU A 22 26.97 -13.82 -14.57
C LEU A 22 26.19 -14.98 -15.21
N MET A 23 24.90 -15.12 -14.89
CA MET A 23 24.07 -16.19 -15.45
C MET A 23 23.64 -15.90 -16.89
N PRO A 24 23.50 -16.95 -17.72
CA PRO A 24 22.89 -16.82 -19.05
C PRO A 24 21.47 -16.24 -18.98
N LEU A 25 21.10 -15.38 -19.93
CA LEU A 25 19.82 -14.68 -19.98
C LEU A 25 18.61 -15.56 -19.63
N LYS A 26 18.50 -16.72 -20.25
CA LYS A 26 17.38 -17.67 -20.05
C LYS A 26 17.29 -18.26 -18.64
N LYS A 27 18.35 -18.18 -17.84
CA LYS A 27 18.42 -18.77 -16.48
C LYS A 27 18.43 -17.70 -15.37
N ARG A 28 18.42 -16.41 -15.71
CA ARG A 28 18.49 -15.29 -14.73
C ARG A 28 17.35 -15.29 -13.73
N TRP A 29 16.16 -15.70 -14.15
CA TRP A 29 15.01 -15.84 -13.27
C TRP A 29 15.23 -16.81 -12.10
N LEU A 30 16.10 -17.83 -12.27
CA LEU A 30 16.46 -18.76 -11.20
C LEU A 30 17.22 -18.06 -10.07
N VAL A 31 18.08 -17.10 -10.42
CA VAL A 31 18.80 -16.28 -9.43
C VAL A 31 17.81 -15.41 -8.63
N LEU A 32 16.87 -14.78 -9.33
CA LEU A 32 15.81 -13.99 -8.66
C LEU A 32 14.92 -14.87 -7.79
N LEU A 33 14.53 -16.04 -8.24
CA LEU A 33 13.71 -16.99 -7.48
C LEU A 33 14.47 -17.46 -6.23
N GLY A 34 15.69 -17.97 -6.39
CA GLY A 34 16.52 -18.41 -5.28
C GLY A 34 16.79 -17.29 -4.27
N GLY A 35 17.15 -16.09 -4.75
CA GLY A 35 17.35 -14.90 -3.94
C GLY A 35 16.09 -14.48 -3.19
N SER A 36 14.92 -14.55 -3.84
CA SER A 36 13.63 -14.19 -3.21
C SER A 36 13.24 -15.17 -2.09
N TYR A 37 13.38 -16.46 -2.32
CA TYR A 37 13.12 -17.47 -1.29
C TYR A 37 14.15 -17.40 -0.14
N PHE A 38 15.42 -17.12 -0.44
CA PHE A 38 16.46 -16.92 0.57
C PHE A 38 16.17 -15.66 1.40
N PHE A 39 15.82 -14.54 0.76
CA PHE A 39 15.38 -13.32 1.45
C PHE A 39 14.21 -13.59 2.40
N TYR A 40 13.19 -14.28 1.91
CA TYR A 40 12.01 -14.59 2.69
C TYR A 40 12.30 -15.56 3.85
N TRP A 41 13.16 -16.55 3.62
CA TRP A 41 13.59 -17.47 4.66
C TRP A 41 14.35 -16.76 5.80
N LEU A 42 15.25 -15.83 5.46
CA LEU A 42 15.94 -15.00 6.45
C LEU A 42 14.97 -14.08 7.23
N ALA A 43 13.88 -13.65 6.60
CA ALA A 43 12.90 -12.74 7.20
C ALA A 43 11.84 -13.47 8.05
N SER A 44 11.41 -14.66 7.66
CA SER A 44 10.24 -15.36 8.22
C SER A 44 10.54 -16.82 8.65
N GLY A 45 11.72 -17.34 8.38
CA GLY A 45 12.13 -18.70 8.78
C GLY A 45 11.14 -19.77 8.31
N LYS A 46 10.68 -20.60 9.25
CA LYS A 46 9.74 -21.71 8.98
C LYS A 46 8.38 -21.25 8.40
N LEU A 47 8.02 -19.98 8.55
CA LEU A 47 6.75 -19.44 8.05
C LEU A 47 6.70 -19.34 6.52
N ILE A 48 7.80 -19.63 5.82
CA ILE A 48 7.85 -19.81 4.37
C ILE A 48 6.81 -20.84 3.87
N VAL A 49 6.40 -21.78 4.71
CA VAL A 49 5.35 -22.76 4.39
C VAL A 49 4.05 -22.11 3.93
N PHE A 50 3.68 -20.95 4.49
CA PHE A 50 2.46 -20.24 4.11
C PHE A 50 2.55 -19.66 2.69
N LEU A 51 3.71 -19.15 2.31
CA LEU A 51 3.97 -18.71 0.94
C LEU A 51 3.89 -19.88 -0.06
N LEU A 52 4.44 -21.03 0.32
CA LEU A 52 4.36 -22.26 -0.50
C LEU A 52 2.92 -22.74 -0.65
N ILE A 53 2.14 -22.78 0.44
CA ILE A 53 0.70 -23.13 0.40
C ILE A 53 -0.05 -22.18 -0.55
N THR A 54 0.17 -20.87 -0.42
CA THR A 54 -0.42 -19.87 -1.31
C THR A 54 -0.05 -20.13 -2.77
N THR A 55 1.24 -20.34 -3.06
CA THR A 55 1.73 -20.56 -4.43
C THR A 55 1.13 -21.82 -5.05
N VAL A 56 1.15 -22.94 -4.31
CA VAL A 56 0.62 -24.22 -4.81
C VAL A 56 -0.89 -24.16 -5.00
N SER A 57 -1.63 -23.62 -4.02
CA SER A 57 -3.08 -23.52 -4.11
C SER A 57 -3.51 -22.70 -5.33
N VAL A 58 -2.91 -21.54 -5.53
CA VAL A 58 -3.23 -20.61 -6.62
C VAL A 58 -2.85 -21.21 -7.99
N TYR A 59 -1.70 -21.89 -8.08
CA TYR A 59 -1.28 -22.59 -9.29
C TYR A 59 -2.26 -23.67 -9.71
N LEU A 60 -2.61 -24.56 -8.76
CA LEU A 60 -3.56 -25.64 -9.03
C LEU A 60 -4.97 -25.12 -9.35
N GLY A 61 -5.41 -24.08 -8.64
CA GLY A 61 -6.69 -23.43 -8.89
C GLY A 61 -6.77 -22.79 -10.28
N ALA A 62 -5.70 -22.11 -10.74
CA ALA A 62 -5.63 -21.52 -12.07
C ALA A 62 -5.70 -22.60 -13.17
N LEU A 63 -4.91 -23.68 -13.05
CA LEU A 63 -4.94 -24.80 -13.99
C LEU A 63 -6.30 -25.51 -14.02
N ALA A 64 -6.95 -25.68 -12.86
CA ALA A 64 -8.29 -26.27 -12.80
C ALA A 64 -9.33 -25.39 -13.52
N MET A 65 -9.27 -24.07 -13.38
CA MET A 65 -10.16 -23.15 -14.11
C MET A 65 -9.91 -23.18 -15.62
N GLU A 66 -8.66 -23.31 -16.04
CA GLU A 66 -8.32 -23.45 -17.46
C GLU A 66 -8.83 -24.76 -18.05
N ARG A 67 -8.68 -25.88 -17.34
CA ARG A 67 -9.25 -27.18 -17.77
C ARG A 67 -10.76 -27.10 -18.01
N GLU A 68 -11.51 -26.46 -17.11
CA GLU A 68 -12.96 -26.23 -17.30
C GLU A 68 -13.23 -25.36 -18.54
N GLN A 69 -12.39 -24.37 -18.81
CA GLN A 69 -12.50 -23.53 -20.01
C GLN A 69 -12.23 -24.33 -21.28
N GLN A 70 -11.13 -25.09 -21.32
CA GLN A 70 -10.75 -25.93 -22.46
C GLN A 70 -11.80 -27.01 -22.73
N ALA A 71 -12.36 -27.66 -21.70
CA ALA A 71 -13.45 -28.63 -21.83
C ALA A 71 -14.73 -28.01 -22.41
N PHE A 72 -15.02 -26.76 -22.12
CA PHE A 72 -16.12 -26.04 -22.76
C PHE A 72 -15.76 -25.67 -24.22
N ASP A 73 -14.57 -25.17 -24.47
CA ASP A 73 -14.19 -24.68 -25.79
C ASP A 73 -14.07 -25.81 -26.82
N SER A 74 -13.72 -27.05 -26.40
CA SER A 74 -13.67 -28.23 -27.27
C SER A 74 -15.04 -28.62 -27.85
N VAL A 75 -16.11 -28.40 -27.08
CA VAL A 75 -17.49 -28.76 -27.51
C VAL A 75 -18.31 -27.55 -27.97
N ARG A 76 -17.84 -26.33 -27.75
CA ARG A 76 -18.57 -25.09 -27.98
C ARG A 76 -19.11 -24.92 -29.41
N LYS A 77 -18.35 -25.39 -30.40
CA LYS A 77 -18.70 -25.23 -31.83
C LYS A 77 -19.75 -26.25 -32.28
N SER A 78 -19.86 -27.42 -31.64
CA SER A 78 -20.80 -28.47 -31.97
C SER A 78 -22.17 -28.34 -31.26
N LEU A 79 -22.27 -27.44 -30.26
CA LEU A 79 -23.48 -27.26 -29.48
C LEU A 79 -24.44 -26.24 -30.12
N GLU A 80 -25.73 -26.50 -30.03
CA GLU A 80 -26.80 -25.57 -30.33
C GLU A 80 -26.79 -24.37 -29.35
N LYS A 81 -27.45 -23.29 -29.73
CA LYS A 81 -27.41 -22.02 -28.97
C LYS A 81 -27.84 -22.19 -27.49
N GLU A 82 -28.91 -22.91 -27.23
CA GLU A 82 -29.42 -23.11 -25.86
C GLU A 82 -28.55 -24.07 -25.06
N GLU A 83 -28.11 -25.17 -25.65
CA GLU A 83 -27.15 -26.09 -25.01
C GLU A 83 -25.83 -25.43 -24.68
N ARG A 84 -25.29 -24.60 -25.61
CA ARG A 84 -24.09 -23.81 -25.41
C ARG A 84 -24.23 -22.85 -24.23
N LYS A 85 -25.40 -22.19 -24.10
CA LYS A 85 -25.69 -21.29 -22.96
C LYS A 85 -25.75 -22.05 -21.64
N ALA A 86 -26.45 -23.19 -21.62
CA ALA A 86 -26.51 -24.05 -20.44
C ALA A 86 -25.12 -24.57 -20.03
N ARG A 87 -24.35 -25.09 -20.98
CA ARG A 87 -22.99 -25.62 -20.75
C ARG A 87 -22.03 -24.52 -20.26
N LYS A 88 -22.11 -23.31 -20.85
CA LYS A 88 -21.35 -22.14 -20.37
C LYS A 88 -21.72 -21.77 -18.94
N ALA A 89 -23.00 -21.82 -18.58
CA ALA A 89 -23.44 -21.54 -17.22
C ALA A 89 -22.86 -22.55 -16.19
N VAL A 90 -22.83 -23.83 -16.54
CA VAL A 90 -22.22 -24.90 -15.72
C VAL A 90 -20.71 -24.66 -15.55
N MET A 91 -19.98 -24.44 -16.65
CA MET A 91 -18.54 -24.12 -16.62
C MET A 91 -18.26 -22.90 -15.73
N MET A 92 -19.01 -21.79 -15.91
CA MET A 92 -18.84 -20.59 -15.09
C MET A 92 -19.17 -20.83 -13.61
N ARG A 93 -20.13 -21.70 -13.30
CA ARG A 93 -20.43 -22.10 -11.91
C ARG A 93 -19.27 -22.86 -11.30
N ARG A 94 -18.68 -23.85 -12.01
CA ARG A 94 -17.52 -24.61 -11.53
C ARG A 94 -16.31 -23.70 -11.30
N LYS A 95 -15.97 -22.84 -12.28
CA LYS A 95 -14.90 -21.83 -12.13
C LYS A 95 -15.14 -20.92 -10.91
N ARG A 96 -16.38 -20.52 -10.63
CA ARG A 96 -16.74 -19.72 -9.46
C ARG A 96 -16.48 -20.45 -8.15
N HIS A 97 -16.78 -21.77 -8.08
CA HIS A 97 -16.48 -22.56 -6.88
C HIS A 97 -14.97 -22.69 -6.67
N ILE A 98 -14.18 -22.85 -7.74
CA ILE A 98 -12.72 -22.89 -7.65
C ILE A 98 -12.19 -21.55 -7.12
N VAL A 99 -12.62 -20.43 -7.68
CA VAL A 99 -12.23 -19.09 -7.19
C VAL A 99 -12.59 -18.93 -5.72
N PHE A 100 -13.83 -19.29 -5.34
CA PHE A 100 -14.29 -19.19 -3.96
C PHE A 100 -13.41 -20.02 -3.01
N ALA A 101 -13.06 -21.25 -3.38
CA ALA A 101 -12.17 -22.10 -2.59
C ALA A 101 -10.77 -21.48 -2.46
N MET A 102 -10.20 -20.92 -3.55
CA MET A 102 -8.88 -20.27 -3.52
C MET A 102 -8.89 -19.00 -2.67
N VAL A 103 -9.92 -18.18 -2.79
CA VAL A 103 -10.10 -16.99 -1.95
C VAL A 103 -10.27 -17.41 -0.49
N LEU A 104 -11.08 -18.42 -0.20
CA LEU A 104 -11.30 -18.92 1.16
C LEU A 104 -10.01 -19.45 1.79
N ILE A 105 -9.20 -20.21 1.06
CA ILE A 105 -7.91 -20.72 1.54
C ILE A 105 -6.98 -19.55 1.86
N ASN A 106 -6.76 -18.66 0.91
CA ASN A 106 -5.72 -17.62 1.05
C ASN A 106 -6.15 -16.46 1.96
N VAL A 107 -7.37 -15.94 1.79
CA VAL A 107 -7.91 -14.88 2.67
C VAL A 107 -8.29 -15.45 4.03
N GLY A 108 -8.79 -16.69 4.10
CA GLY A 108 -9.09 -17.39 5.36
C GLY A 108 -7.83 -17.61 6.19
N LEU A 109 -6.73 -18.02 5.56
CA LEU A 109 -5.42 -18.15 6.21
C LEU A 109 -4.92 -16.80 6.75
N LEU A 110 -4.97 -15.75 5.93
CA LEU A 110 -4.66 -14.38 6.36
C LEU A 110 -5.56 -13.95 7.51
N ALA A 111 -6.87 -14.17 7.38
CA ALA A 111 -7.84 -13.79 8.41
C ALA A 111 -7.60 -14.54 9.73
N PHE A 112 -7.32 -15.83 9.68
CA PHE A 112 -7.00 -16.61 10.87
C PHE A 112 -5.73 -16.10 11.56
N LEU A 113 -4.64 -15.91 10.83
CA LEU A 113 -3.37 -15.49 11.42
C LEU A 113 -3.39 -14.05 11.94
N LYS A 114 -4.04 -13.13 11.21
CA LYS A 114 -4.02 -11.69 11.52
C LYS A 114 -5.13 -11.27 12.47
N TYR A 115 -6.33 -11.85 12.36
CA TYR A 115 -7.52 -11.32 13.04
C TYR A 115 -8.05 -12.22 14.15
N TYR A 116 -7.48 -13.40 14.40
CA TYR A 116 -7.94 -14.32 15.44
C TYR A 116 -8.06 -13.62 16.80
N HIS A 117 -7.00 -12.92 17.23
CA HIS A 117 -7.00 -12.23 18.53
C HIS A 117 -8.03 -11.12 18.62
N PHE A 118 -8.24 -10.40 17.53
CA PHE A 118 -9.26 -9.36 17.48
C PHE A 118 -10.67 -9.95 17.60
N PHE A 119 -10.97 -10.99 16.85
CA PHE A 119 -12.29 -11.63 16.93
C PHE A 119 -12.50 -12.36 18.25
N SER A 120 -11.51 -13.10 18.75
CA SER A 120 -11.62 -13.79 20.03
C SER A 120 -11.80 -12.81 21.20
N ALA A 121 -11.11 -11.68 21.23
CA ALA A 121 -11.31 -10.65 22.26
C ALA A 121 -12.72 -10.06 22.22
N ASN A 122 -13.27 -9.74 21.04
CA ASN A 122 -14.65 -9.25 20.90
C ASN A 122 -15.69 -10.32 21.25
N ILE A 123 -15.48 -11.58 20.85
CA ILE A 123 -16.37 -12.71 21.18
C ILE A 123 -16.33 -12.98 22.69
N ASN A 124 -15.16 -12.97 23.32
CA ASN A 124 -15.01 -13.14 24.77
C ASN A 124 -15.72 -12.03 25.54
N ALA A 125 -15.60 -10.76 25.08
CA ALA A 125 -16.32 -9.64 25.69
C ALA A 125 -17.84 -9.80 25.59
N LEU A 126 -18.37 -10.31 24.48
CA LEU A 126 -19.80 -10.61 24.33
C LEU A 126 -20.21 -11.87 25.10
N GLY A 127 -19.41 -12.92 25.02
CA GLY A 127 -19.68 -14.22 25.65
C GLY A 127 -19.72 -14.13 27.17
N SER A 128 -18.84 -13.31 27.77
CA SER A 128 -18.83 -13.11 29.22
C SER A 128 -20.11 -12.46 29.78
N HIS A 129 -20.90 -11.77 28.93
CA HIS A 129 -22.22 -11.26 29.29
C HIS A 129 -23.31 -12.33 29.26
N LEU A 130 -23.09 -13.41 28.46
CA LEU A 130 -24.05 -14.50 28.31
C LEU A 130 -23.75 -15.66 29.26
N GLU A 131 -22.48 -16.00 29.42
CA GLU A 131 -22.00 -17.08 30.27
C GLU A 131 -20.74 -16.63 31.02
N PRO A 132 -20.82 -16.49 32.37
CA PRO A 132 -19.64 -16.15 33.17
C PRO A 132 -18.55 -17.21 33.01
N GLY A 133 -17.35 -16.79 32.57
CA GLY A 133 -16.22 -17.70 32.35
C GLY A 133 -16.04 -18.16 30.90
N PHE A 134 -16.92 -17.77 29.95
CA PHE A 134 -16.71 -18.06 28.54
C PHE A 134 -15.43 -17.39 28.02
N GLN A 135 -14.50 -18.20 27.54
CA GLN A 135 -13.25 -17.71 26.95
C GLN A 135 -12.79 -18.62 25.79
N LEU A 136 -12.57 -18.02 24.63
CA LEU A 136 -11.85 -18.67 23.53
C LEU A 136 -10.34 -18.73 23.87
N PRO A 137 -9.64 -19.80 23.48
CA PRO A 137 -8.24 -19.99 23.83
C PRO A 137 -7.35 -18.89 23.20
N ALA A 138 -6.36 -18.43 23.96
CA ALA A 138 -5.31 -17.54 23.45
C ALA A 138 -4.31 -18.37 22.63
N LEU A 139 -4.26 -18.18 21.30
CA LEU A 139 -3.33 -18.85 20.41
C LEU A 139 -2.07 -18.01 20.22
N LYS A 140 -0.89 -18.65 20.29
CA LYS A 140 0.38 -18.00 19.94
C LYS A 140 0.59 -18.08 18.42
N LEU A 141 -0.07 -17.21 17.67
CA LEU A 141 0.03 -17.17 16.21
C LEU A 141 1.19 -16.28 15.78
N LEU A 142 2.10 -16.83 14.99
CA LEU A 142 3.17 -16.08 14.34
C LEU A 142 2.70 -15.66 12.95
N MET A 143 2.79 -14.37 12.65
CA MET A 143 2.38 -13.84 11.36
C MET A 143 3.57 -13.83 10.38
N PRO A 144 3.45 -14.49 9.22
CA PRO A 144 4.46 -14.44 8.18
C PRO A 144 4.61 -13.02 7.64
N LEU A 145 5.84 -12.56 7.48
CA LEU A 145 6.10 -11.23 6.92
C LEU A 145 5.50 -11.12 5.51
N GLY A 146 4.82 -10.01 5.24
CA GLY A 146 4.25 -9.72 3.92
C GLY A 146 3.04 -10.57 3.51
N ILE A 147 2.46 -11.38 4.42
CA ILE A 147 1.28 -12.21 4.08
C ILE A 147 0.13 -11.39 3.50
N SER A 148 -0.09 -10.17 3.98
CA SER A 148 -1.11 -9.26 3.46
C SER A 148 -0.85 -8.86 2.00
N PHE A 149 0.42 -8.71 1.59
CA PHE A 149 0.81 -8.28 0.25
C PHE A 149 0.74 -9.43 -0.77
N TYR A 150 1.40 -10.57 -0.49
CA TYR A 150 1.38 -11.68 -1.43
C TYR A 150 0.00 -12.34 -1.55
N THR A 151 -0.82 -12.31 -0.49
CA THR A 151 -2.21 -12.79 -0.57
C THR A 151 -3.04 -11.95 -1.54
N LEU A 152 -2.92 -10.60 -1.51
CA LEU A 152 -3.63 -9.76 -2.48
C LEU A 152 -3.15 -10.01 -3.91
N SER A 153 -1.84 -10.18 -4.14
CA SER A 153 -1.30 -10.53 -5.46
C SER A 153 -1.82 -11.89 -5.95
N ALA A 154 -1.85 -12.90 -5.07
CA ALA A 154 -2.36 -14.23 -5.36
C ALA A 154 -3.85 -14.23 -5.70
N VAL A 155 -4.68 -13.58 -4.88
CA VAL A 155 -6.12 -13.43 -5.11
C VAL A 155 -6.41 -12.66 -6.39
N GLY A 156 -5.64 -11.59 -6.64
CA GLY A 156 -5.73 -10.83 -7.90
C GLY A 156 -5.52 -11.72 -9.11
N TYR A 157 -4.43 -12.50 -9.14
CA TYR A 157 -4.14 -13.44 -10.23
C TYR A 157 -5.26 -14.45 -10.45
N VAL A 158 -5.77 -15.08 -9.38
CA VAL A 158 -6.87 -16.06 -9.48
C VAL A 158 -8.14 -15.43 -10.07
N ILE A 159 -8.48 -14.22 -9.65
CA ILE A 159 -9.64 -13.50 -10.17
C ILE A 159 -9.42 -13.11 -11.64
N ASP A 160 -8.22 -12.71 -12.03
CA ASP A 160 -7.90 -12.34 -13.42
C ASP A 160 -7.95 -13.56 -14.36
N VAL A 161 -7.49 -14.73 -13.91
CA VAL A 161 -7.68 -16.00 -14.64
C VAL A 161 -9.17 -16.37 -14.76
N TYR A 162 -9.94 -16.20 -13.69
CA TYR A 162 -11.39 -16.43 -13.72
C TYR A 162 -12.10 -15.54 -14.74
N ARG A 163 -11.70 -14.26 -14.82
CA ARG A 163 -12.27 -13.28 -15.75
C ARG A 163 -11.77 -13.47 -17.19
N GLY A 164 -10.73 -14.27 -17.39
CA GLY A 164 -10.07 -14.44 -18.68
C GLY A 164 -9.22 -13.23 -19.10
N GLN A 165 -8.81 -12.40 -18.16
CA GLN A 165 -7.89 -11.27 -18.37
C GLN A 165 -6.45 -11.76 -18.48
N THR A 166 -6.13 -12.85 -17.77
CA THR A 166 -4.82 -13.51 -17.78
C THR A 166 -5.03 -15.00 -18.00
N ALA A 167 -4.18 -15.63 -18.81
CA ALA A 167 -4.16 -17.08 -18.94
C ALA A 167 -3.55 -17.74 -17.68
N ALA A 168 -3.94 -18.99 -17.41
CA ALA A 168 -3.29 -19.75 -16.36
C ALA A 168 -1.82 -19.98 -16.74
N ASP A 169 -0.90 -19.77 -15.79
CA ASP A 169 0.51 -20.04 -16.05
C ASP A 169 0.81 -21.52 -15.85
N HIS A 170 1.37 -22.16 -16.89
CA HIS A 170 1.82 -23.54 -16.83
C HIS A 170 3.22 -23.70 -16.21
N HIS A 171 3.95 -22.61 -16.01
CA HIS A 171 5.29 -22.63 -15.45
C HIS A 171 5.26 -22.28 -13.97
N PHE A 172 5.26 -23.32 -13.11
CA PHE A 172 5.21 -23.14 -11.64
C PHE A 172 6.25 -22.14 -11.12
N GLY A 173 7.50 -22.20 -11.63
CA GLY A 173 8.57 -21.30 -11.22
C GLY A 173 8.32 -19.82 -11.55
N ARG A 174 7.57 -19.52 -12.62
CA ARG A 174 7.18 -18.14 -12.97
C ARG A 174 6.18 -17.59 -11.95
N LEU A 175 5.15 -18.37 -11.63
CA LEU A 175 4.17 -17.98 -10.62
C LEU A 175 4.82 -17.88 -9.23
N ALA A 176 5.70 -18.82 -8.88
CA ALA A 176 6.45 -18.79 -7.63
C ALA A 176 7.32 -17.53 -7.51
N LEU A 177 8.03 -17.15 -8.57
CA LEU A 177 8.82 -15.93 -8.62
C LEU A 177 7.95 -14.68 -8.48
N PHE A 178 6.81 -14.61 -9.18
CA PHE A 178 5.86 -13.50 -9.10
C PHE A 178 5.39 -13.27 -7.66
N LEU A 179 5.02 -14.33 -6.93
CA LEU A 179 4.50 -14.22 -5.57
C LEU A 179 5.59 -13.99 -4.52
N SER A 180 6.82 -14.46 -4.79
CA SER A 180 7.93 -14.40 -3.83
C SER A 180 8.90 -13.26 -4.08
N LEU A 181 8.80 -12.51 -5.19
CA LEU A 181 9.82 -11.54 -5.59
C LEU A 181 10.21 -10.62 -4.43
N PHE A 182 11.48 -10.65 -4.05
CA PHE A 182 12.00 -10.01 -2.84
C PHE A 182 11.72 -8.50 -2.77
N THR A 183 11.57 -7.84 -3.92
CA THR A 183 11.19 -6.41 -3.99
C THR A 183 9.73 -6.15 -3.63
N ASN A 184 8.86 -7.17 -3.68
CA ASN A 184 7.41 -6.98 -3.54
C ASN A 184 6.82 -7.68 -2.32
N ILE A 185 7.50 -8.73 -1.83
CA ILE A 185 6.89 -9.68 -0.90
C ILE A 185 6.61 -9.10 0.50
N THR A 186 7.39 -8.13 0.98
CA THR A 186 7.24 -7.58 2.34
C THR A 186 6.34 -6.36 2.36
N GLU A 187 6.76 -5.25 1.76
CA GLU A 187 6.07 -3.96 1.74
C GLU A 187 5.96 -3.38 0.34
N GLY A 188 6.42 -4.12 -0.67
CA GLY A 188 6.49 -3.65 -2.04
C GLY A 188 5.11 -3.36 -2.65
N PRO A 189 5.07 -2.79 -3.85
CA PRO A 189 3.82 -2.54 -4.53
C PRO A 189 3.05 -3.83 -4.77
N ILE A 190 1.72 -3.80 -4.60
CA ILE A 190 0.84 -4.92 -4.93
C ILE A 190 0.79 -5.03 -6.45
N SER A 191 1.63 -5.89 -6.99
CA SER A 191 1.81 -6.04 -8.43
C SER A 191 0.77 -6.97 -9.03
N ARG A 192 0.43 -6.71 -10.30
CA ARG A 192 -0.40 -7.60 -11.10
C ARG A 192 0.47 -8.59 -11.85
N TYR A 193 -0.09 -9.77 -12.10
CA TYR A 193 0.61 -10.84 -12.78
C TYR A 193 1.08 -10.42 -14.20
N ASP A 194 0.18 -9.82 -14.97
CA ASP A 194 0.44 -9.34 -16.33
C ASP A 194 1.52 -8.25 -16.42
N GLN A 195 1.70 -7.47 -15.35
CA GLN A 195 2.67 -6.37 -15.32
C GLN A 195 4.07 -6.82 -14.88
N LEU A 196 4.17 -7.82 -13.98
CA LEU A 196 5.42 -8.16 -13.32
C LEU A 196 5.99 -9.51 -13.73
N ALA A 197 5.14 -10.56 -13.88
CA ALA A 197 5.63 -11.93 -14.03
C ALA A 197 6.48 -12.13 -15.28
N GLY A 198 6.11 -11.53 -16.41
CA GLY A 198 6.89 -11.56 -17.64
C GLY A 198 8.27 -10.94 -17.44
N GLN A 199 8.33 -9.70 -16.94
CA GLN A 199 9.58 -8.97 -16.70
C GLN A 199 10.52 -9.73 -15.75
N ALA A 200 9.99 -10.27 -14.65
CA ALA A 200 10.79 -10.98 -13.67
C ALA A 200 11.32 -12.33 -14.18
N PHE A 201 10.60 -12.97 -15.10
CA PHE A 201 10.97 -14.26 -15.68
C PHE A 201 11.90 -14.13 -16.90
N GLU A 202 11.75 -13.08 -17.67
CA GLU A 202 12.62 -12.77 -18.78
C GLU A 202 13.97 -12.23 -18.27
N GLY A 203 15.08 -12.66 -18.88
CA GLY A 203 16.38 -12.12 -18.52
C GLY A 203 16.59 -10.75 -19.19
N HIS A 204 17.13 -9.77 -18.46
CA HIS A 204 17.43 -8.44 -18.97
C HIS A 204 18.93 -8.22 -19.12
N ARG A 205 19.38 -7.59 -20.20
CA ARG A 205 20.77 -7.17 -20.37
C ARG A 205 21.06 -5.99 -19.44
N ALA A 206 22.34 -5.85 -19.06
CA ALA A 206 22.76 -4.70 -18.27
C ALA A 206 22.55 -3.40 -19.06
N ASP A 207 21.85 -2.46 -18.46
CA ASP A 207 21.61 -1.12 -18.98
C ASP A 207 22.15 -0.09 -17.99
N TYR A 208 23.14 0.69 -18.41
CA TYR A 208 23.80 1.69 -17.57
C TYR A 208 22.81 2.74 -17.05
N ARG A 209 21.86 3.16 -17.90
CA ARG A 209 20.85 4.18 -17.51
C ARG A 209 19.91 3.64 -16.45
N GLN A 210 19.41 2.42 -16.63
CA GLN A 210 18.53 1.78 -15.63
C GLN A 210 19.29 1.55 -14.32
N PHE A 211 20.54 1.09 -14.39
CA PHE A 211 21.37 0.85 -13.21
C PHE A 211 21.61 2.14 -12.42
N THR A 212 22.04 3.22 -13.08
CA THR A 212 22.29 4.51 -12.42
C THR A 212 21.02 5.13 -11.87
N PHE A 213 19.88 5.01 -12.57
CA PHE A 213 18.60 5.50 -12.06
C PHE A 213 18.08 4.66 -10.90
N GLY A 214 18.35 3.35 -10.91
CA GLY A 214 18.07 2.45 -9.79
C GLY A 214 18.85 2.85 -8.54
N ALA A 215 20.16 3.05 -8.68
CA ALA A 215 21.03 3.51 -7.59
C ALA A 215 20.58 4.87 -7.01
N GLN A 216 20.21 5.83 -7.87
CA GLN A 216 19.68 7.13 -7.43
C GLN A 216 18.36 6.98 -6.65
N LEU A 217 17.47 6.05 -7.05
CA LEU A 217 16.24 5.77 -6.31
C LEU A 217 16.55 5.17 -4.93
N ILE A 218 17.50 4.24 -4.85
CA ILE A 218 17.92 3.66 -3.57
C ILE A 218 18.48 4.75 -2.66
N LEU A 219 19.38 5.61 -3.15
CA LEU A 219 19.93 6.72 -2.36
C LEU A 219 18.83 7.68 -1.88
N TRP A 220 17.91 8.06 -2.75
CA TRP A 220 16.78 8.91 -2.37
C TRP A 220 15.86 8.26 -1.36
N GLY A 221 15.58 6.97 -1.51
CA GLY A 221 14.80 6.19 -0.56
C GLY A 221 15.47 6.07 0.81
N LEU A 222 16.78 5.85 0.85
CA LEU A 222 17.56 5.84 2.09
C LEU A 222 17.54 7.20 2.79
N PHE A 223 17.67 8.30 2.04
CA PHE A 223 17.52 9.64 2.61
C PHE A 223 16.16 9.83 3.26
N GLN A 224 15.07 9.47 2.57
CA GLN A 224 13.71 9.57 3.11
C GLN A 224 13.54 8.73 4.37
N LYS A 225 14.00 7.49 4.36
CA LYS A 225 13.86 6.56 5.50
C LYS A 225 14.78 6.95 6.65
N MET A 226 16.09 7.01 6.42
CA MET A 226 17.07 7.10 7.51
C MET A 226 17.26 8.52 8.03
N VAL A 227 17.15 9.55 7.18
CA VAL A 227 17.34 10.95 7.60
C VAL A 227 16.05 11.58 8.10
N LEU A 228 14.90 11.27 7.46
CA LEU A 228 13.62 11.88 7.81
C LEU A 228 12.74 10.99 8.69
N ALA A 229 12.37 9.82 8.19
CA ALA A 229 11.33 9.00 8.84
C ALA A 229 11.79 8.49 10.22
N ASP A 230 13.00 7.92 10.32
CA ASP A 230 13.51 7.35 11.56
C ASP A 230 13.79 8.43 12.60
N ARG A 231 14.24 9.63 12.18
CA ARG A 231 14.38 10.76 13.07
C ARG A 231 13.03 11.30 13.55
N ALA A 232 12.05 11.45 12.64
CA ALA A 232 10.70 11.86 13.00
C ALA A 232 10.04 10.89 13.98
N ALA A 233 10.39 9.60 13.92
CA ALA A 233 9.85 8.56 14.79
C ALA A 233 10.10 8.85 16.29
N LEU A 234 11.22 9.45 16.64
CA LEU A 234 11.54 9.80 18.03
C LEU A 234 10.54 10.80 18.60
N LEU A 235 10.30 11.92 17.89
CA LEU A 235 9.31 12.92 18.30
C LEU A 235 7.90 12.31 18.37
N VAL A 236 7.53 11.57 17.35
CA VAL A 236 6.21 10.93 17.30
C VAL A 236 6.03 9.93 18.45
N SER A 237 7.03 9.08 18.72
CA SER A 237 6.94 8.10 19.81
C SER A 237 6.86 8.77 21.18
N THR A 238 7.57 9.88 21.39
CA THR A 238 7.52 10.66 22.63
C THR A 238 6.12 11.22 22.88
N VAL A 239 5.55 11.97 21.92
CA VAL A 239 4.25 12.63 22.12
C VAL A 239 3.09 11.62 22.11
N PHE A 240 3.09 10.64 21.21
CA PHE A 240 2.02 9.62 21.17
C PHE A 240 2.18 8.53 22.24
N GLY A 241 3.36 8.42 22.87
CA GLY A 241 3.60 7.50 23.99
C GLY A 241 3.03 8.05 25.31
N SER A 242 3.03 9.37 25.50
CA SER A 242 2.53 10.06 26.70
C SER A 242 1.54 11.17 26.33
N PRO A 243 0.39 10.84 25.74
CA PRO A 243 -0.53 11.83 25.17
C PRO A 243 -1.16 12.78 26.21
N SER A 244 -1.16 12.40 27.50
CA SER A 244 -1.63 13.25 28.60
C SER A 244 -0.69 14.42 28.93
N ASP A 245 0.59 14.29 28.60
CA ASP A 245 1.63 15.26 28.99
C ASP A 245 1.70 16.45 28.01
N TYR A 246 1.06 16.31 26.84
CA TYR A 246 1.14 17.25 25.74
C TYR A 246 -0.24 17.74 25.30
N SER A 247 -0.34 19.02 24.94
CA SER A 247 -1.55 19.60 24.35
C SER A 247 -1.25 20.75 23.40
N GLY A 248 -2.27 21.28 22.76
CA GLY A 248 -2.19 22.45 21.89
C GLY A 248 -1.22 22.27 20.71
N GLY A 249 -0.34 23.23 20.55
CA GLY A 249 0.61 23.29 19.43
C GLY A 249 1.55 22.09 19.31
N ILE A 250 1.91 21.44 20.44
CA ILE A 250 2.79 20.25 20.42
C ILE A 250 2.08 19.05 19.77
N VAL A 251 0.81 18.82 20.10
CA VAL A 251 0.04 17.72 19.49
C VAL A 251 -0.21 17.99 18.01
N ILE A 252 -0.46 19.25 17.62
CA ILE A 252 -0.58 19.65 16.22
C ILE A 252 0.74 19.40 15.46
N LEU A 253 1.89 19.78 16.04
CA LEU A 253 3.20 19.50 15.46
C LEU A 253 3.42 18.00 15.30
N ALA A 254 3.17 17.20 16.34
CA ALA A 254 3.35 15.76 16.31
C ALA A 254 2.45 15.07 15.25
N MET A 255 1.24 15.57 15.03
CA MET A 255 0.35 15.11 13.95
C MET A 255 0.96 15.36 12.56
N PHE A 256 1.51 16.54 12.32
CA PHE A 256 2.18 16.86 11.04
C PHE A 256 3.48 16.08 10.85
N VAL A 257 4.28 15.95 11.92
CA VAL A 257 5.53 15.16 11.89
C VAL A 257 5.23 13.68 11.65
N TYR A 258 4.15 13.14 12.24
CA TYR A 258 3.72 11.78 11.93
C TYR A 258 3.32 11.59 10.46
N THR A 259 2.62 12.56 9.89
CA THR A 259 2.25 12.50 8.47
C THR A 259 3.51 12.55 7.57
N LEU A 260 4.52 13.35 7.93
CA LEU A 260 5.83 13.35 7.28
C LEU A 260 6.53 12.00 7.46
N GLN A 261 6.55 11.47 8.69
CA GLN A 261 7.18 10.18 9.03
C GLN A 261 6.61 9.05 8.17
N ILE A 262 5.30 8.84 8.20
CA ILE A 262 4.66 7.72 7.48
C ILE A 262 4.83 7.84 5.95
N TYR A 263 4.86 9.07 5.44
CA TYR A 263 5.11 9.29 4.01
C TYR A 263 6.57 9.02 3.65
N ALA A 264 7.52 9.57 4.40
CA ALA A 264 8.94 9.39 4.15
C ALA A 264 9.37 7.92 4.35
N ASP A 265 8.82 7.24 5.36
CA ASP A 265 9.05 5.82 5.62
C ASP A 265 8.59 4.96 4.45
N PHE A 266 7.31 5.07 4.09
CA PHE A 266 6.74 4.22 3.06
C PHE A 266 7.19 4.60 1.65
N ALA A 267 7.26 5.89 1.30
CA ALA A 267 7.78 6.32 0.00
C ALA A 267 9.26 6.00 -0.15
N GLY A 268 10.05 6.11 0.93
CA GLY A 268 11.46 5.73 0.97
C GLY A 268 11.66 4.24 0.70
N CYS A 269 10.93 3.37 1.39
CA CYS A 269 10.95 1.92 1.15
C CYS A 269 10.52 1.60 -0.29
N MET A 270 9.49 2.27 -0.82
CA MET A 270 9.06 2.09 -2.22
C MET A 270 10.14 2.49 -3.23
N ASP A 271 10.86 3.58 -2.99
CA ASP A 271 11.95 4.02 -3.88
C ASP A 271 13.16 3.07 -3.81
N ILE A 272 13.50 2.52 -2.62
CA ILE A 272 14.53 1.48 -2.48
C ILE A 272 14.14 0.23 -3.27
N VAL A 273 12.91 -0.26 -3.08
CA VAL A 273 12.38 -1.45 -3.75
C VAL A 273 12.36 -1.28 -5.28
N ARG A 274 11.91 -0.13 -5.77
CA ARG A 274 11.88 0.21 -7.20
C ARG A 274 13.29 0.35 -7.76
N GLY A 275 14.18 0.97 -7.00
CA GLY A 275 15.59 1.06 -7.34
C GLY A 275 16.24 -0.33 -7.43
N SER A 276 15.97 -1.20 -6.47
CA SER A 276 16.45 -2.58 -6.47
C SER A 276 15.95 -3.36 -7.70
N GLY A 277 14.66 -3.23 -8.06
CA GLY A 277 14.11 -3.84 -9.28
C GLY A 277 14.80 -3.34 -10.55
N ALA A 278 15.07 -2.03 -10.64
CA ALA A 278 15.74 -1.42 -11.78
C ALA A 278 17.17 -1.95 -12.02
N LEU A 279 17.88 -2.36 -10.97
CA LEU A 279 19.20 -3.00 -11.10
C LEU A 279 19.15 -4.32 -11.88
N PHE A 280 18.00 -4.98 -11.93
CA PHE A 280 17.76 -6.21 -12.69
C PHE A 280 17.01 -5.98 -14.01
N GLY A 281 16.75 -4.73 -14.37
CA GLY A 281 15.95 -4.39 -15.54
C GLY A 281 14.43 -4.49 -15.34
N ILE A 282 13.96 -4.66 -14.11
CA ILE A 282 12.55 -4.85 -13.77
C ILE A 282 11.94 -3.52 -13.33
N GLU A 283 10.87 -3.10 -13.99
CA GLU A 283 10.12 -1.91 -13.61
C GLU A 283 9.05 -2.25 -12.56
N ILE A 284 9.28 -1.81 -11.33
CA ILE A 284 8.35 -1.95 -10.22
C ILE A 284 7.38 -0.76 -10.19
N ALA A 285 6.09 -1.03 -9.97
CA ALA A 285 5.02 -0.04 -9.98
C ALA A 285 5.23 1.08 -8.94
N ARG A 286 4.79 2.30 -9.27
CA ARG A 286 4.80 3.44 -8.33
C ARG A 286 3.64 3.34 -7.35
N ASN A 287 3.91 3.70 -6.08
CA ASN A 287 2.88 3.78 -5.04
C ASN A 287 2.49 5.21 -4.65
N PHE A 288 3.32 6.20 -4.99
CA PHE A 288 3.11 7.59 -4.62
C PHE A 288 3.29 8.54 -5.82
N ASN A 289 2.43 9.56 -5.88
CA ASN A 289 2.52 10.63 -6.87
C ASN A 289 2.15 11.97 -6.22
N GLN A 290 3.08 12.55 -5.43
CA GLN A 290 2.94 13.83 -4.71
C GLN A 290 1.56 14.01 -4.04
N PRO A 291 1.17 13.14 -3.09
CA PRO A 291 -0.20 13.07 -2.59
C PRO A 291 -0.66 14.33 -1.86
N PHE A 292 0.25 15.08 -1.26
CA PHE A 292 -0.08 16.29 -0.49
C PHE A 292 -0.42 17.53 -1.33
N PHE A 293 -0.30 17.45 -2.65
CA PHE A 293 -0.81 18.48 -3.58
C PHE A 293 -2.25 18.21 -4.03
N SER A 294 -2.92 17.24 -3.44
CA SER A 294 -4.29 16.86 -3.81
C SER A 294 -5.31 17.90 -3.36
N LYS A 295 -6.25 18.22 -4.25
CA LYS A 295 -7.33 19.19 -4.04
C LYS A 295 -8.61 18.56 -3.48
N SER A 296 -8.65 17.23 -3.37
CA SER A 296 -9.77 16.47 -2.79
C SER A 296 -9.29 15.15 -2.19
N ILE A 297 -10.09 14.59 -1.26
CA ILE A 297 -9.82 13.28 -0.67
C ILE A 297 -9.74 12.18 -1.73
N GLY A 298 -10.63 12.21 -2.73
CA GLY A 298 -10.57 11.24 -3.83
C GLY A 298 -9.30 11.36 -4.69
N GLU A 299 -8.75 12.57 -4.85
CA GLU A 299 -7.45 12.77 -5.52
C GLU A 299 -6.30 12.28 -4.66
N PHE A 300 -6.32 12.57 -3.36
CA PHE A 300 -5.31 12.08 -2.42
C PHE A 300 -5.15 10.56 -2.52
N TRP A 301 -6.24 9.79 -2.48
CA TRP A 301 -6.20 8.34 -2.55
C TRP A 301 -5.84 7.78 -3.94
N ARG A 302 -5.94 8.57 -5.00
CA ARG A 302 -5.37 8.21 -6.31
C ARG A 302 -3.86 8.43 -6.39
N ARG A 303 -3.28 9.21 -5.46
CA ARG A 303 -1.87 9.56 -5.39
C ARG A 303 -1.12 8.89 -4.23
N TRP A 304 -1.85 8.35 -3.25
CA TRP A 304 -1.35 7.65 -2.07
C TRP A 304 -1.63 6.16 -2.18
N HIS A 305 -0.62 5.31 -1.92
CA HIS A 305 -0.71 3.85 -1.98
C HIS A 305 -1.47 3.34 -3.22
N MET A 306 -1.02 3.79 -4.39
CA MET A 306 -1.73 3.68 -5.67
C MET A 306 -2.06 2.24 -6.03
N THR A 307 -1.15 1.28 -5.76
CA THR A 307 -1.35 -0.13 -6.13
C THR A 307 -2.42 -0.79 -5.28
N LEU A 308 -2.52 -0.48 -3.98
CA LEU A 308 -3.61 -0.95 -3.13
C LEU A 308 -4.95 -0.35 -3.57
N GLY A 309 -4.98 0.96 -3.85
CA GLY A 309 -6.16 1.63 -4.38
C GLY A 309 -6.65 1.03 -5.70
N ALA A 310 -5.74 0.71 -6.62
CA ALA A 310 -6.05 0.03 -7.88
C ALA A 310 -6.58 -1.39 -7.62
N TRP A 311 -5.99 -2.13 -6.68
CA TRP A 311 -6.46 -3.46 -6.31
C TRP A 311 -7.89 -3.43 -5.78
N PHE A 312 -8.21 -2.56 -4.82
CA PHE A 312 -9.57 -2.42 -4.29
C PHE A 312 -10.57 -1.98 -5.34
N LYS A 313 -10.17 -1.09 -6.24
CA LYS A 313 -11.01 -0.64 -7.35
C LYS A 313 -11.42 -1.81 -8.25
N ASP A 314 -10.48 -2.67 -8.63
CA ASP A 314 -10.72 -3.72 -9.62
C ASP A 314 -11.34 -4.99 -9.02
N TYR A 315 -11.02 -5.32 -7.77
CA TYR A 315 -11.46 -6.58 -7.17
C TYR A 315 -12.60 -6.42 -6.15
N ILE A 316 -12.88 -5.19 -5.67
CA ILE A 316 -14.01 -4.92 -4.78
C ILE A 316 -15.00 -3.92 -5.42
N PHE A 317 -14.54 -2.72 -5.78
CA PHE A 317 -15.44 -1.67 -6.24
C PHE A 317 -16.21 -2.06 -7.51
N TYR A 318 -15.54 -2.46 -8.57
CA TYR A 318 -16.22 -2.83 -9.82
C TYR A 318 -17.15 -4.04 -9.68
N PRO A 319 -16.76 -5.18 -9.04
CA PRO A 319 -17.68 -6.29 -8.84
C PRO A 319 -18.94 -5.92 -8.06
N VAL A 320 -18.80 -5.11 -7.01
CA VAL A 320 -19.95 -4.64 -6.22
C VAL A 320 -20.81 -3.69 -7.04
N THR A 321 -20.21 -2.74 -7.75
CA THR A 321 -20.92 -1.76 -8.58
C THR A 321 -21.74 -2.45 -9.68
N LEU A 322 -21.19 -3.49 -10.30
CA LEU A 322 -21.83 -4.26 -11.38
C LEU A 322 -22.77 -5.37 -10.87
N SER A 323 -22.92 -5.53 -9.57
CA SER A 323 -23.82 -6.54 -9.01
C SER A 323 -25.29 -6.21 -9.31
N LYS A 324 -26.10 -7.27 -9.48
CA LYS A 324 -27.55 -7.12 -9.76
C LYS A 324 -28.26 -6.31 -8.68
N THR A 325 -27.89 -6.50 -7.41
CA THR A 325 -28.46 -5.77 -6.27
C THR A 325 -28.15 -4.28 -6.37
N ASN A 326 -26.89 -3.94 -6.64
CA ASN A 326 -26.48 -2.54 -6.73
C ASN A 326 -27.08 -1.82 -7.96
N MET A 327 -27.20 -2.52 -9.10
CA MET A 327 -27.91 -1.99 -10.28
C MET A 327 -29.40 -1.78 -10.01
N LYS A 328 -30.03 -2.63 -9.20
CA LYS A 328 -31.44 -2.41 -8.77
C LYS A 328 -31.56 -1.18 -7.88
N LEU A 329 -30.63 -1.01 -6.92
CA LEU A 329 -30.54 0.18 -6.06
C LEU A 329 -30.46 1.48 -6.88
N GLY A 330 -29.58 1.50 -7.89
CA GLY A 330 -29.42 2.68 -8.76
C GLY A 330 -30.68 3.01 -9.57
N ARG A 331 -31.35 1.99 -10.12
CA ARG A 331 -32.63 2.17 -10.84
C ARG A 331 -33.74 2.66 -9.91
N TRP A 332 -33.84 2.10 -8.72
CA TRP A 332 -34.81 2.53 -7.72
C TRP A 332 -34.57 3.99 -7.31
N ALA A 333 -33.35 4.35 -6.97
CA ALA A 333 -33.00 5.71 -6.56
C ALA A 333 -33.22 6.74 -7.68
N LYS A 334 -32.90 6.38 -8.94
CA LYS A 334 -33.19 7.23 -10.10
C LYS A 334 -34.68 7.47 -10.29
N LYS A 335 -35.52 6.45 -10.06
CA LYS A 335 -36.98 6.53 -10.27
C LYS A 335 -37.67 7.32 -9.15
N HIS A 336 -37.25 7.14 -7.88
CA HIS A 336 -37.99 7.65 -6.70
C HIS A 336 -37.35 8.89 -6.06
N LEU A 337 -36.08 9.17 -6.32
CA LEU A 337 -35.34 10.28 -5.69
C LEU A 337 -34.86 11.29 -6.74
N SER A 338 -33.74 11.01 -7.41
CA SER A 338 -33.20 11.86 -8.46
C SER A 338 -32.19 11.13 -9.35
N VAL A 339 -31.90 11.69 -10.52
CA VAL A 339 -30.86 11.16 -11.43
C VAL A 339 -29.50 11.14 -10.74
N HIS A 340 -29.15 12.20 -9.99
CA HIS A 340 -27.90 12.29 -9.23
C HIS A 340 -27.81 11.19 -8.19
N LEU A 341 -28.85 10.96 -7.37
CA LEU A 341 -28.87 9.91 -6.36
C LEU A 341 -28.88 8.51 -6.99
N GLY A 342 -29.50 8.35 -8.15
CA GLY A 342 -29.42 7.11 -8.92
C GLY A 342 -28.01 6.69 -9.31
N GLN A 343 -27.10 7.65 -9.47
CA GLN A 343 -25.67 7.40 -9.74
C GLN A 343 -24.84 7.34 -8.45
N ALA A 344 -25.16 8.18 -7.46
CA ALA A 344 -24.38 8.32 -6.23
C ALA A 344 -24.58 7.14 -5.27
N MET A 345 -25.82 6.66 -5.09
CA MET A 345 -26.10 5.58 -4.12
C MET A 345 -25.41 4.25 -4.46
N PRO A 346 -25.40 3.75 -5.71
CA PRO A 346 -24.63 2.56 -6.07
C PRO A 346 -23.14 2.73 -5.84
N THR A 347 -22.61 3.91 -6.13
CA THR A 347 -21.21 4.25 -5.89
C THR A 347 -20.89 4.25 -4.40
N ALA A 348 -21.74 4.88 -3.58
CA ALA A 348 -21.61 4.90 -2.13
C ALA A 348 -21.64 3.49 -1.52
N PHE A 349 -22.57 2.64 -1.97
CA PHE A 349 -22.66 1.26 -1.53
C PHE A 349 -21.37 0.46 -1.84
N ALA A 350 -20.82 0.62 -3.05
CA ALA A 350 -19.57 -0.05 -3.41
C ALA A 350 -18.37 0.50 -2.60
N LEU A 351 -18.31 1.81 -2.38
CA LEU A 351 -17.26 2.46 -1.59
C LEU A 351 -17.29 2.04 -0.12
N PHE A 352 -18.45 1.71 0.44
CA PHE A 352 -18.53 1.18 1.80
C PHE A 352 -17.66 -0.07 1.96
N PHE A 353 -17.77 -1.04 1.05
CA PHE A 353 -16.96 -2.26 1.11
C PHE A 353 -15.48 -1.99 0.86
N VAL A 354 -15.14 -1.03 -0.02
CA VAL A 354 -13.75 -0.63 -0.26
C VAL A 354 -13.13 -0.05 1.00
N TRP A 355 -13.80 0.88 1.68
CA TRP A 355 -13.27 1.54 2.86
C TRP A 355 -13.24 0.63 4.09
N LEU A 356 -14.24 -0.25 4.23
CA LEU A 356 -14.23 -1.29 5.26
C LEU A 356 -13.05 -2.25 5.06
N ALA A 357 -12.85 -2.74 3.83
CA ALA A 357 -11.73 -3.61 3.50
C ALA A 357 -10.38 -2.90 3.68
N ASN A 358 -10.29 -1.61 3.33
CA ASN A 358 -9.09 -0.80 3.56
C ASN A 358 -8.75 -0.69 5.05
N GLY A 359 -9.73 -0.37 5.89
CA GLY A 359 -9.54 -0.30 7.33
C GLY A 359 -9.10 -1.65 7.91
N LEU A 360 -9.80 -2.73 7.58
CA LEU A 360 -9.44 -4.07 8.02
C LEU A 360 -8.05 -4.50 7.52
N TRP A 361 -7.67 -4.17 6.29
CA TRP A 361 -6.37 -4.51 5.75
C TRP A 361 -5.21 -3.91 6.57
N HIS A 362 -5.38 -2.68 7.07
CA HIS A 362 -4.38 -2.00 7.89
C HIS A 362 -4.18 -2.65 9.27
N GLY A 363 -5.18 -3.30 9.85
CA GLY A 363 -4.96 -3.97 11.13
C GLY A 363 -6.22 -4.47 11.82
N ALA A 364 -5.98 -5.34 12.79
CA ALA A 364 -7.01 -5.97 13.61
C ALA A 364 -7.35 -5.11 14.85
N ALA A 365 -7.86 -3.89 14.63
CA ALA A 365 -8.30 -3.01 15.71
C ALA A 365 -9.40 -2.05 15.25
N TRP A 366 -10.28 -1.67 16.17
CA TRP A 366 -11.39 -0.76 15.89
C TRP A 366 -10.97 0.61 15.34
N LYS A 367 -9.78 1.09 15.71
CA LYS A 367 -9.23 2.35 15.17
C LYS A 367 -9.04 2.31 13.65
N TYR A 368 -8.66 1.16 13.09
CA TYR A 368 -8.50 1.01 11.66
C TYR A 368 -9.83 0.91 10.93
N VAL A 369 -10.84 0.29 11.55
CA VAL A 369 -12.22 0.32 11.03
C VAL A 369 -12.73 1.75 11.00
N ALA A 370 -12.55 2.51 12.10
CA ALA A 370 -12.90 3.92 12.18
C ALA A 370 -12.15 4.79 11.16
N TYR A 371 -10.86 4.51 10.92
CA TYR A 371 -10.07 5.15 9.88
C TYR A 371 -10.66 4.94 8.48
N GLY A 372 -11.03 3.71 8.14
CA GLY A 372 -11.72 3.43 6.88
C GLY A 372 -13.05 4.18 6.78
N MET A 373 -13.86 4.16 7.86
CA MET A 373 -15.14 4.86 7.87
C MET A 373 -15.00 6.38 7.83
N TYR A 374 -13.96 6.95 8.42
CA TYR A 374 -13.63 8.37 8.29
C TYR A 374 -13.47 8.79 6.83
N TYR A 375 -12.67 8.07 6.07
CA TYR A 375 -12.48 8.38 4.64
C TYR A 375 -13.69 8.02 3.79
N TYR A 376 -14.45 7.00 4.17
CA TYR A 376 -15.75 6.73 3.56
C TYR A 376 -16.67 7.93 3.66
N VAL A 377 -16.87 8.46 4.86
CA VAL A 377 -17.74 9.62 5.13
C VAL A 377 -17.25 10.86 4.36
N LEU A 378 -15.95 11.16 4.39
CA LEU A 378 -15.40 12.28 3.62
C LEU A 378 -15.60 12.13 2.10
N THR A 379 -15.52 10.91 1.60
CA THR A 379 -15.76 10.62 0.18
C THR A 379 -17.24 10.79 -0.16
N LEU A 380 -18.16 10.42 0.74
CA LEU A 380 -19.60 10.62 0.57
C LEU A 380 -19.97 12.10 0.51
N PHE A 381 -19.36 12.96 1.36
CA PHE A 381 -19.56 14.40 1.27
C PHE A 381 -19.21 14.95 -0.12
N GLY A 382 -18.10 14.48 -0.71
CA GLY A 382 -17.73 14.84 -2.07
C GLY A 382 -18.67 14.27 -3.14
N LEU A 383 -19.22 13.08 -2.93
CA LEU A 383 -20.09 12.40 -3.88
C LEU A 383 -21.51 12.99 -3.89
N PHE A 384 -22.13 13.11 -2.72
CA PHE A 384 -23.50 13.64 -2.60
C PHE A 384 -23.55 15.16 -2.68
N GLY A 385 -22.49 15.85 -2.25
CA GLY A 385 -22.38 17.30 -2.27
C GLY A 385 -22.15 17.94 -3.65
N LYS A 386 -21.98 17.14 -4.71
CA LYS A 386 -21.72 17.68 -6.06
C LYS A 386 -22.71 18.79 -6.50
N PRO A 387 -24.04 18.64 -6.36
CA PRO A 387 -24.98 19.69 -6.76
C PRO A 387 -24.80 20.98 -5.94
N VAL A 388 -24.57 20.84 -4.64
CA VAL A 388 -24.36 21.98 -3.72
C VAL A 388 -23.06 22.71 -4.07
N ILE A 389 -22.00 21.96 -4.35
CA ILE A 389 -20.70 22.50 -4.78
C ILE A 389 -20.85 23.24 -6.12
N HIS A 390 -21.63 22.71 -7.06
CA HIS A 390 -21.90 23.35 -8.35
C HIS A 390 -22.63 24.69 -8.13
N CYS A 391 -23.72 24.69 -7.40
CA CYS A 391 -24.49 25.89 -7.05
C CYS A 391 -23.62 26.94 -6.31
N PHE A 392 -22.73 26.50 -5.43
CA PHE A 392 -21.78 27.39 -4.73
C PHE A 392 -20.90 28.15 -5.75
N TYR A 393 -20.30 27.44 -6.71
CA TYR A 393 -19.46 28.08 -7.74
C TYR A 393 -20.26 29.04 -8.65
N GLU A 394 -21.49 28.67 -9.01
CA GLU A 394 -22.36 29.55 -9.81
C GLU A 394 -22.72 30.83 -9.06
N LYS A 395 -23.08 30.72 -7.77
CA LYS A 395 -23.47 31.89 -6.96
C LYS A 395 -22.29 32.78 -6.57
N THR A 396 -21.11 32.22 -6.32
CA THR A 396 -19.95 32.99 -5.85
C THR A 396 -19.09 33.54 -6.98
N GLY A 397 -19.23 33.01 -8.20
CA GLY A 397 -18.38 33.36 -9.34
C GLY A 397 -16.90 32.96 -9.17
N ILE A 398 -16.56 32.16 -8.15
CA ILE A 398 -15.19 31.72 -7.89
C ILE A 398 -14.68 30.84 -9.04
N ARG A 399 -13.60 31.25 -9.65
CA ARG A 399 -12.93 30.46 -10.70
C ARG A 399 -12.20 29.27 -10.06
N LYS A 400 -12.63 28.03 -10.41
CA LYS A 400 -12.05 26.77 -9.90
C LYS A 400 -10.55 26.65 -10.17
N GLU A 401 -10.09 27.24 -11.25
CA GLU A 401 -8.70 27.19 -11.73
C GLU A 401 -7.82 28.28 -11.10
N SER A 402 -8.38 29.21 -10.31
CA SER A 402 -7.62 30.28 -9.68
C SER A 402 -6.63 29.71 -8.66
N ARG A 403 -5.37 30.18 -8.70
CA ARG A 403 -4.29 29.68 -7.81
C ARG A 403 -4.62 29.79 -6.33
N PRO A 404 -5.19 30.91 -5.80
CA PRO A 404 -5.55 30.99 -4.39
C PRO A 404 -6.59 29.94 -3.99
N TRP A 405 -7.59 29.71 -4.85
CA TRP A 405 -8.61 28.71 -4.57
C TRP A 405 -8.05 27.28 -4.57
N GLN A 406 -7.20 26.97 -5.54
CA GLN A 406 -6.53 25.67 -5.59
C GLN A 406 -5.67 25.43 -4.34
N LEU A 407 -4.94 26.45 -3.88
CA LEU A 407 -4.14 26.38 -2.65
C LEU A 407 -5.04 26.11 -1.43
N LEU A 408 -6.16 26.82 -1.31
CA LEU A 408 -7.13 26.59 -0.24
C LEU A 408 -7.67 25.14 -0.24
N LEU A 409 -7.97 24.58 -1.42
CA LEU A 409 -8.40 23.20 -1.54
C LEU A 409 -7.31 22.20 -1.15
N ILE A 410 -6.05 22.48 -1.48
CA ILE A 410 -4.89 21.67 -1.07
C ILE A 410 -4.74 21.72 0.45
N ILE A 411 -4.75 22.90 1.07
CA ILE A 411 -4.63 23.07 2.52
C ILE A 411 -5.75 22.34 3.26
N ARG A 412 -7.00 22.55 2.84
CA ARG A 412 -8.16 21.83 3.40
C ARG A 412 -7.98 20.31 3.33
N THR A 413 -7.58 19.80 2.16
CA THR A 413 -7.39 18.36 1.96
C THR A 413 -6.25 17.84 2.82
N PHE A 414 -5.15 18.59 2.92
CA PHE A 414 -4.01 18.27 3.77
C PHE A 414 -4.41 18.19 5.25
N ILE A 415 -5.19 19.15 5.77
CA ILE A 415 -5.68 19.14 7.16
C ILE A 415 -6.54 17.90 7.41
N LEU A 416 -7.52 17.60 6.52
CA LEU A 416 -8.37 16.41 6.66
C LEU A 416 -7.55 15.12 6.64
N VAL A 417 -6.52 15.04 5.79
CA VAL A 417 -5.62 13.89 5.76
C VAL A 417 -4.84 13.75 7.08
N ASN A 418 -4.32 14.84 7.63
CA ASN A 418 -3.59 14.81 8.90
C ASN A 418 -4.48 14.35 10.07
N ILE A 419 -5.74 14.74 10.12
CA ILE A 419 -6.71 14.22 11.13
C ILE A 419 -6.87 12.69 10.96
N GLY A 420 -6.97 12.20 9.72
CA GLY A 420 -6.99 10.77 9.45
C GLY A 420 -5.71 10.06 9.89
N MET A 421 -4.54 10.69 9.69
CA MET A 421 -3.25 10.14 10.13
C MET A 421 -3.12 10.15 11.66
N LEU A 422 -3.66 11.16 12.36
CA LEU A 422 -3.76 11.14 13.81
C LEU A 422 -4.57 9.94 14.32
N LEU A 423 -5.74 9.69 13.70
CA LEU A 423 -6.57 8.52 14.01
C LEU A 423 -5.83 7.20 13.77
N PHE A 424 -5.08 7.13 12.67
CA PHE A 424 -4.30 5.95 12.31
C PHE A 424 -3.20 5.65 13.35
N ARG A 425 -2.49 6.69 13.82
CA ARG A 425 -1.37 6.56 14.77
C ARG A 425 -1.81 6.32 16.20
N ALA A 426 -2.86 6.95 16.65
CA ALA A 426 -3.35 6.85 18.02
C ALA A 426 -3.52 5.38 18.44
N ASN A 427 -3.19 5.07 19.71
CA ASN A 427 -3.23 3.69 20.20
C ASN A 427 -4.65 3.13 20.30
N SER A 428 -5.66 4.00 20.50
CA SER A 428 -7.08 3.64 20.58
C SER A 428 -7.96 4.79 20.10
N LEU A 429 -9.26 4.52 19.88
CA LEU A 429 -10.26 5.56 19.57
C LEU A 429 -10.39 6.57 20.69
N ARG A 430 -10.27 6.13 21.94
CA ARG A 430 -10.30 7.01 23.11
C ARG A 430 -9.10 7.98 23.09
N ILE A 431 -7.89 7.46 22.91
CA ILE A 431 -6.67 8.29 22.83
C ILE A 431 -6.74 9.25 21.64
N PHE A 432 -7.28 8.81 20.50
CA PHE A 432 -7.53 9.71 19.37
C PHE A 432 -8.43 10.89 19.78
N ALA A 433 -9.55 10.61 20.43
CA ALA A 433 -10.49 11.65 20.85
C ALA A 433 -9.84 12.63 21.86
N GLU A 434 -9.10 12.11 22.84
CA GLU A 434 -8.36 12.90 23.84
C GLU A 434 -7.30 13.79 23.17
N MET A 435 -6.49 13.24 22.24
CA MET A 435 -5.50 14.01 21.50
C MET A 435 -6.14 15.05 20.57
N PHE A 436 -7.23 14.69 19.88
CA PHE A 436 -7.95 15.61 19.01
C PHE A 436 -8.53 16.79 19.78
N GLU A 437 -9.15 16.55 20.94
CA GLU A 437 -9.64 17.60 21.82
C GLU A 437 -8.49 18.45 22.38
N SER A 438 -7.37 17.82 22.78
CA SER A 438 -6.23 18.52 23.35
C SER A 438 -5.57 19.51 22.39
N MET A 439 -5.70 19.33 21.06
CA MET A 439 -5.19 20.31 20.07
C MET A 439 -5.78 21.70 20.23
N PHE A 440 -6.99 21.82 20.79
CA PHE A 440 -7.70 23.10 20.98
C PHE A 440 -7.49 23.69 22.37
N ARG A 441 -6.72 23.03 23.24
CA ARG A 441 -6.38 23.50 24.58
C ARG A 441 -5.11 24.37 24.54
N LYS A 442 -4.84 25.08 25.65
CA LYS A 442 -3.55 25.79 25.83
C LYS A 442 -2.41 24.77 25.73
N THR A 443 -1.34 25.15 25.05
CA THR A 443 -0.18 24.27 24.89
C THR A 443 0.46 23.98 26.25
N THR A 444 0.60 22.68 26.56
CA THR A 444 1.36 22.14 27.68
C THR A 444 2.46 21.22 27.18
N GLY A 445 3.48 21.00 28.01
CA GLY A 445 4.67 20.25 27.65
C GLY A 445 5.84 21.16 27.25
N ASN A 446 7.04 20.57 27.18
CA ASN A 446 8.26 21.29 26.86
C ASN A 446 8.65 21.04 25.38
N TRP A 447 8.75 22.10 24.58
CA TRP A 447 9.14 22.05 23.18
C TRP A 447 10.58 21.52 22.95
N LEU A 448 11.42 21.53 23.99
CA LEU A 448 12.80 21.06 23.94
C LEU A 448 12.96 19.60 24.36
N GLU A 449 11.88 18.96 24.87
CA GLU A 449 11.86 17.60 25.39
C GLU A 449 10.96 16.68 24.55
N LEU A 450 10.97 16.88 23.23
CA LEU A 450 10.17 16.10 22.29
C LEU A 450 10.91 14.86 21.74
N GLY A 451 11.96 14.39 22.43
CA GLY A 451 12.76 13.24 22.03
C GLY A 451 13.81 13.52 20.97
N LEU A 452 13.94 14.77 20.53
CA LEU A 452 14.95 15.25 19.57
C LEU A 452 15.72 16.43 20.14
N ASP A 453 17.03 16.46 19.91
CA ASP A 453 17.83 17.63 20.21
C ASP A 453 17.68 18.74 19.13
N ARG A 454 18.34 19.89 19.35
CA ARG A 454 18.25 21.04 18.42
C ARG A 454 18.84 20.72 17.05
N HIS A 455 19.89 19.90 17.00
CA HIS A 455 20.54 19.51 15.74
C HIS A 455 19.63 18.53 14.97
N ASP A 456 19.02 17.57 15.65
CA ASP A 456 18.06 16.65 15.07
C ASP A 456 16.82 17.37 14.51
N LEU A 457 16.29 18.36 15.26
CA LEU A 457 15.19 19.19 14.78
C LEU A 457 15.57 20.01 13.53
N ALA A 458 16.78 20.55 13.49
CA ALA A 458 17.27 21.28 12.32
C ALA A 458 17.43 20.35 11.11
N VAL A 459 18.01 19.17 11.29
CA VAL A 459 18.14 18.15 10.22
C VAL A 459 16.78 17.72 9.71
N LEU A 460 15.82 17.45 10.60
CA LEU A 460 14.46 17.08 10.24
C LEU A 460 13.76 18.20 9.44
N ALA A 461 13.88 19.46 9.89
CA ALA A 461 13.28 20.62 9.21
C ALA A 461 13.90 20.87 7.83
N LEU A 462 15.23 20.86 7.72
CA LEU A 462 15.93 21.04 6.45
C LEU A 462 15.67 19.90 5.48
N GLY A 463 15.66 18.66 5.97
CA GLY A 463 15.34 17.49 5.17
C GLY A 463 13.89 17.50 4.69
N ALA A 464 12.93 17.91 5.53
CA ALA A 464 11.53 18.07 5.15
C ALA A 464 11.36 19.17 4.08
N LEU A 465 12.08 20.28 4.21
CA LEU A 465 12.10 21.35 3.21
C LEU A 465 12.67 20.86 1.87
N LEU A 466 13.77 20.11 1.89
CA LEU A 466 14.35 19.50 0.68
C LEU A 466 13.35 18.55 0.03
N MET A 467 12.69 17.70 0.82
CA MET A 467 11.67 16.79 0.32
C MET A 467 10.48 17.53 -0.31
N LEU A 468 10.02 18.62 0.32
CA LEU A 468 8.99 19.48 -0.22
C LEU A 468 9.40 20.11 -1.56
N MET A 469 10.63 20.63 -1.67
CA MET A 469 11.18 21.18 -2.92
C MET A 469 11.20 20.13 -4.03
N VAL A 470 11.67 18.91 -3.73
CA VAL A 470 11.66 17.80 -4.68
C VAL A 470 10.23 17.47 -5.12
N CYS A 471 9.27 17.44 -4.19
CA CYS A 471 7.86 17.21 -4.50
C CYS A 471 7.26 18.32 -5.38
N ILE A 472 7.57 19.58 -5.14
CA ILE A 472 7.14 20.73 -5.96
C ILE A 472 7.68 20.61 -7.39
N VAL A 473 8.96 20.29 -7.54
CA VAL A 473 9.59 20.12 -8.86
C VAL A 473 8.94 18.96 -9.63
N ARG A 474 8.69 17.85 -8.95
CA ARG A 474 8.03 16.67 -9.55
C ARG A 474 6.56 16.92 -9.88
N GLU A 475 5.82 17.70 -9.08
CA GLU A 475 4.43 18.10 -9.36
C GLU A 475 4.34 18.98 -10.64
N ARG A 476 5.41 19.71 -10.96
CA ARG A 476 5.53 20.47 -12.22
C ARG A 476 5.89 19.57 -13.43
N GLY A 477 5.95 18.25 -13.26
CA GLY A 477 6.27 17.30 -14.32
C GLY A 477 7.75 17.14 -14.65
N ILE A 478 8.66 17.72 -13.85
CA ILE A 478 10.11 17.65 -14.10
C ILE A 478 10.66 16.34 -13.52
N CYS A 479 11.27 15.53 -14.38
CA CYS A 479 12.02 14.33 -13.96
C CYS A 479 13.42 14.74 -13.48
N ILE A 480 13.59 14.87 -12.16
CA ILE A 480 14.84 15.33 -11.54
C ILE A 480 16.03 14.46 -11.96
N ARG A 481 15.87 13.14 -12.02
CA ARG A 481 16.94 12.21 -12.41
C ARG A 481 17.43 12.45 -13.84
N GLU A 482 16.52 12.69 -14.77
CA GLU A 482 16.87 13.02 -16.16
C GLU A 482 17.54 14.40 -16.25
N ARG A 483 17.05 15.35 -15.46
CA ARG A 483 17.64 16.69 -15.39
C ARG A 483 19.07 16.65 -14.85
N ILE A 484 19.32 15.90 -13.78
CA ILE A 484 20.68 15.71 -13.23
C ILE A 484 21.57 14.95 -14.23
N ALA A 485 21.03 13.93 -14.91
CA ALA A 485 21.78 13.17 -15.90
C ALA A 485 22.29 14.00 -17.08
N SER A 486 21.61 15.13 -17.39
CA SER A 486 22.05 16.07 -18.43
C SER A 486 23.13 17.09 -17.97
N TRP A 487 23.49 17.09 -16.67
CA TRP A 487 24.51 18.00 -16.13
C TRP A 487 25.93 17.52 -16.43
N PRO A 488 26.93 18.43 -16.41
CA PRO A 488 28.35 18.06 -16.46
C PRO A 488 28.69 17.02 -15.40
N MET A 489 29.61 16.12 -15.74
CA MET A 489 29.99 14.98 -14.90
C MET A 489 30.34 15.40 -13.45
N VAL A 490 31.12 16.48 -13.29
CA VAL A 490 31.54 16.98 -11.98
C VAL A 490 30.33 17.35 -11.11
N LEU A 491 29.43 18.18 -11.62
CA LEU A 491 28.22 18.59 -10.89
C LEU A 491 27.32 17.42 -10.54
N ARG A 492 27.16 16.49 -11.47
CA ARG A 492 26.36 15.28 -11.27
C ARG A 492 26.92 14.42 -10.13
N TRP A 493 28.22 14.16 -10.13
CA TRP A 493 28.88 13.39 -9.09
C TRP A 493 28.93 14.12 -7.76
N THR A 494 29.06 15.46 -7.73
CA THR A 494 28.93 16.25 -6.52
C THR A 494 27.57 16.06 -5.85
N VAL A 495 26.48 16.04 -6.63
CA VAL A 495 25.14 15.78 -6.07
C VAL A 495 25.03 14.36 -5.51
N TYR A 496 25.51 13.36 -6.24
CA TYR A 496 25.42 11.95 -5.77
C TYR A 496 26.27 11.74 -4.51
N ALA A 497 27.50 12.24 -4.49
CA ALA A 497 28.36 12.20 -3.31
C ALA A 497 27.76 12.97 -2.15
N GLY A 498 27.19 14.16 -2.40
CA GLY A 498 26.52 14.96 -1.39
C GLY A 498 25.33 14.26 -0.74
N VAL A 499 24.48 13.61 -1.53
CA VAL A 499 23.36 12.81 -0.99
C VAL A 499 23.86 11.59 -0.22
N PHE A 500 24.89 10.90 -0.72
CA PHE A 500 25.51 9.77 -0.02
C PHE A 500 26.10 10.21 1.33
N CYS A 501 26.90 11.28 1.34
CA CYS A 501 27.46 11.84 2.56
C CYS A 501 26.37 12.29 3.55
N ALA A 502 25.28 12.91 3.05
CA ALA A 502 24.16 13.31 3.89
C ALA A 502 23.51 12.09 4.58
N ILE A 503 23.34 10.96 3.86
CA ILE A 503 22.80 9.73 4.45
C ILE A 503 23.77 9.17 5.50
N VAL A 504 25.07 9.14 5.21
CA VAL A 504 26.09 8.58 6.13
C VAL A 504 26.28 9.45 7.37
N LEU A 505 26.25 10.78 7.23
CA LEU A 505 26.50 11.70 8.35
C LEU A 505 25.24 12.05 9.13
N LEU A 506 24.09 12.09 8.47
CA LEU A 506 22.82 12.56 9.05
C LEU A 506 21.79 11.45 9.22
N GLY A 507 22.09 10.21 8.86
CA GLY A 507 21.18 9.08 9.08
C GLY A 507 20.98 8.77 10.57
N SER A 508 19.77 8.39 10.95
CA SER A 508 19.42 8.01 12.33
C SER A 508 19.78 6.54 12.56
N TYR A 509 21.05 6.27 12.87
CA TYR A 509 21.58 4.94 13.18
C TYR A 509 22.71 5.05 14.21
N GLY A 510 23.03 3.92 14.91
CA GLY A 510 24.06 3.89 15.94
C GLY A 510 23.51 4.07 17.36
N SER A 511 24.41 4.39 18.30
CA SER A 511 24.05 4.59 19.70
C SER A 511 23.12 5.79 19.86
N GLY A 512 21.97 5.58 20.50
CA GLY A 512 20.95 6.63 20.70
C GLY A 512 19.75 6.56 19.74
N TYR A 513 19.88 5.85 18.63
CA TYR A 513 18.75 5.58 17.74
C TYR A 513 18.39 4.09 17.81
N GLY A 514 17.16 3.77 18.19
CA GLY A 514 16.65 2.40 18.12
C GLY A 514 16.50 1.94 16.67
N VAL A 515 16.51 0.62 16.43
CA VAL A 515 16.12 0.09 15.13
C VAL A 515 14.64 0.38 14.93
N VAL A 516 14.30 1.24 13.96
CA VAL A 516 12.92 1.53 13.60
C VAL A 516 12.57 0.63 12.43
N ASP A 517 11.81 -0.44 12.73
CA ASP A 517 11.24 -1.25 11.66
C ASP A 517 10.32 -0.40 10.77
N PRO A 518 10.28 -0.66 9.46
CA PRO A 518 9.36 0.02 8.58
C PRO A 518 7.93 -0.09 9.11
N LEU A 519 7.19 1.02 9.10
CA LEU A 519 5.85 1.08 9.72
C LEU A 519 4.87 0.06 9.15
N TYR A 520 5.03 -0.31 7.88
CA TYR A 520 4.17 -1.29 7.21
C TYR A 520 4.65 -2.75 7.33
N ALA A 521 5.85 -3.01 7.85
CA ALA A 521 6.33 -4.38 8.06
C ALA A 521 5.52 -5.13 9.14
N ASN A 522 4.90 -4.38 10.04
CA ASN A 522 4.15 -4.91 11.19
C ASN A 522 2.62 -4.98 10.96
N PHE A 523 2.15 -4.74 9.74
CA PHE A 523 0.71 -4.77 9.39
C PHE A 523 0.23 -6.06 8.75
#